data_42c35f156671e7beb5b43f949878b860
#
_entry.id   42c35f156671e7beb5b43f949878b860
#
_cell.length_a   1.000
_cell.length_b   1.000
_cell.length_c   1.000
_cell.angle_alpha   90.00
_cell.angle_beta   90.00
_cell.angle_gamma   90.00
#
_symmetry.space_group_name_H-M   'P 1'
#
loop_
_entity.id
_entity.type
_entity.pdbx_description
1 polymer ?
#
loop_
_entity_poly.entity_id
_entity_poly.type
_entity_poly.pdbx_seq_one_letter_code
_entity_poly.pdbx_strand_id
1 'polypeptide(L)'
;MKKILFLILCLSVISIQAQTARKFTINLTEDGKAHMVCFLPDTPSGKAVVGIPGGGYSVLSNSHEGYLASEWMNKKGIAYFVVNYRLPNGDRTLPIGDVQKAIAIVRDSAAVWNIHPRDVGIMGFSAGGHLASVISTHSPYEVRPDFSILFYPVISMDERVTHKYSCRNFLGEEGQKSSDLVRKYSTQHAVKRHLTPPALIITASDDRLVPFVTNGLTYYAAMRNAGNECSMFVYPTGDHGFGFGPWFKYHDQLMNDLGNWLDNRKAPAPNAIRVACIGNSITDGHGIDMASQHGYPALLQQKLGEQYWVKNFGVGGRTLLNKGDRPYMNEKAWEDAVAFQPDIAIIKLGTNDTKPQNWQYGDEFKKDLEQMIAKLNPKRTKLILCTPLPAFKQSWNINDSIIVNGVIPIQQEVAKKYKLQIIDLHTLFAHETALLFDDGIHPNEKGVQRMAEIIADALKEK
;
A
#
# COMPACT_ATOMS: atom_id res chain seq x y z
N MET A 1 -72.45 -1.49 26.32
CA MET A 1 -71.64 -0.79 25.27
C MET A 1 -70.24 -1.39 25.30
N LYS A 2 -69.98 -2.39 24.45
CA LYS A 2 -68.69 -3.06 24.36
C LYS A 2 -67.90 -2.41 23.22
N LYS A 3 -66.75 -1.81 23.54
CA LYS A 3 -65.80 -1.29 22.52
C LYS A 3 -64.95 -2.44 22.05
N ILE A 4 -65.08 -2.81 20.78
CA ILE A 4 -64.23 -3.76 20.11
C ILE A 4 -63.02 -3.00 19.63
N LEU A 5 -61.82 -3.37 20.12
CA LEU A 5 -60.52 -2.85 19.71
C LEU A 5 -60.03 -3.69 18.55
N PHE A 6 -60.01 -3.11 17.33
CA PHE A 6 -59.44 -3.75 16.16
C PHE A 6 -57.91 -3.56 16.19
N LEU A 7 -57.18 -4.66 16.45
CA LEU A 7 -55.75 -4.68 16.33
C LEU A 7 -55.37 -4.93 14.85
N ILE A 8 -54.95 -3.88 14.13
CA ILE A 8 -54.45 -4.02 12.79
C ILE A 8 -52.99 -4.51 12.90
N LEU A 9 -52.80 -5.79 12.61
CA LEU A 9 -51.46 -6.40 12.49
C LEU A 9 -50.89 -6.02 11.11
N CYS A 10 -50.06 -4.98 11.04
CA CYS A 10 -49.27 -4.67 9.86
C CYS A 10 -48.20 -5.78 9.66
N LEU A 11 -48.50 -6.80 8.90
CA LEU A 11 -47.51 -7.69 8.31
C LEU A 11 -46.70 -6.88 7.30
N SER A 12 -45.52 -6.37 7.72
CA SER A 12 -44.52 -5.89 6.81
C SER A 12 -43.94 -7.11 6.08
N VAL A 13 -44.44 -7.35 4.88
CA VAL A 13 -43.79 -8.27 3.92
C VAL A 13 -42.46 -7.65 3.56
N ILE A 14 -41.38 -8.09 4.18
CA ILE A 14 -40.03 -7.82 3.70
C ILE A 14 -39.89 -8.64 2.42
N SER A 15 -40.18 -8.02 1.29
CA SER A 15 -39.78 -8.57 -0.02
C SER A 15 -38.26 -8.52 -0.05
N ILE A 16 -37.64 -9.67 0.19
CA ILE A 16 -36.25 -9.91 -0.22
C ILE A 16 -36.30 -9.92 -1.76
N GLN A 17 -36.19 -8.74 -2.38
CA GLN A 17 -35.86 -8.68 -3.79
C GLN A 17 -34.44 -9.27 -3.91
N ALA A 18 -34.33 -10.41 -4.55
CA ALA A 18 -33.05 -10.88 -5.07
C ALA A 18 -32.48 -9.72 -5.89
N GLN A 19 -31.38 -9.15 -5.42
CA GLN A 19 -30.77 -7.98 -6.02
C GLN A 19 -30.00 -8.49 -7.25
N THR A 20 -30.66 -8.45 -8.43
CA THR A 20 -30.01 -8.78 -9.70
C THR A 20 -28.72 -7.97 -9.86
N ALA A 21 -27.67 -8.63 -10.34
CA ALA A 21 -26.36 -7.99 -10.56
C ALA A 21 -26.55 -6.66 -11.29
N ARG A 22 -26.19 -5.57 -10.62
CA ARG A 22 -26.43 -4.23 -11.17
C ARG A 22 -25.29 -3.85 -12.10
N LYS A 23 -25.63 -3.60 -13.37
CA LYS A 23 -24.72 -2.99 -14.33
C LYS A 23 -25.16 -1.56 -14.61
N PHE A 24 -24.26 -0.59 -14.45
CA PHE A 24 -24.50 0.83 -14.74
C PHE A 24 -23.19 1.53 -15.07
N THR A 25 -23.28 2.76 -15.54
CA THR A 25 -22.10 3.56 -15.93
C THR A 25 -22.05 4.85 -15.12
N ILE A 26 -20.83 5.23 -14.73
CA ILE A 26 -20.55 6.52 -14.06
C ILE A 26 -19.55 7.31 -14.91
N ASN A 27 -19.86 8.53 -15.24
CA ASN A 27 -18.94 9.44 -15.93
C ASN A 27 -17.84 9.91 -14.96
N LEU A 28 -16.60 9.80 -15.38
CA LEU A 28 -15.43 10.30 -14.66
C LEU A 28 -15.10 11.74 -15.07
N THR A 29 -15.54 12.15 -16.27
CA THR A 29 -15.43 13.53 -16.78
C THR A 29 -16.80 14.06 -17.15
N GLU A 30 -16.98 15.37 -17.12
CA GLU A 30 -18.26 16.01 -17.46
C GLU A 30 -18.72 15.72 -18.89
N ASP A 31 -17.75 15.63 -19.82
CA ASP A 31 -17.99 15.32 -21.24
C ASP A 31 -18.18 13.83 -21.52
N GLY A 32 -18.10 12.97 -20.49
CA GLY A 32 -18.27 11.52 -20.58
C GLY A 32 -17.14 10.78 -21.34
N LYS A 33 -16.07 11.47 -21.77
CA LYS A 33 -14.95 10.84 -22.45
C LYS A 33 -14.21 9.83 -21.60
N ALA A 34 -14.16 10.06 -20.28
CA ALA A 34 -13.79 9.04 -19.33
C ALA A 34 -15.01 8.60 -18.52
N HIS A 35 -15.20 7.30 -18.40
CA HIS A 35 -16.28 6.72 -17.60
C HIS A 35 -15.88 5.34 -17.08
N MET A 36 -16.58 4.86 -16.06
CA MET A 36 -16.43 3.47 -15.61
C MET A 36 -17.74 2.72 -15.73
N VAL A 37 -17.67 1.47 -16.19
CA VAL A 37 -18.79 0.55 -16.20
C VAL A 37 -18.70 -0.31 -14.94
N CYS A 38 -19.75 -0.24 -14.13
CA CYS A 38 -19.83 -0.88 -12.82
C CYS A 38 -20.59 -2.20 -12.94
N PHE A 39 -20.05 -3.26 -12.32
CA PHE A 39 -20.67 -4.58 -12.21
C PHE A 39 -20.69 -4.95 -10.73
N LEU A 40 -21.86 -4.83 -10.09
CA LEU A 40 -22.02 -5.18 -8.68
C LEU A 40 -22.58 -6.59 -8.53
N PRO A 41 -22.00 -7.44 -7.67
CA PRO A 41 -22.45 -8.81 -7.44
C PRO A 41 -23.75 -8.84 -6.64
N ASP A 42 -24.53 -9.89 -6.79
CA ASP A 42 -25.75 -10.13 -6.01
C ASP A 42 -25.43 -10.35 -4.52
N THR A 43 -24.31 -11.05 -4.26
CA THR A 43 -23.83 -11.34 -2.90
C THR A 43 -22.42 -10.74 -2.73
N PRO A 44 -22.29 -9.49 -2.24
CA PRO A 44 -21.01 -8.84 -2.08
C PRO A 44 -20.12 -9.53 -1.03
N SER A 45 -18.85 -9.79 -1.39
CA SER A 45 -17.81 -10.24 -0.45
C SER A 45 -17.16 -9.08 0.33
N GLY A 46 -17.46 -7.85 -0.07
CA GLY A 46 -16.76 -6.64 0.40
C GLY A 46 -15.55 -6.27 -0.46
N LYS A 47 -15.05 -7.16 -1.29
CA LYS A 47 -13.90 -6.90 -2.18
C LYS A 47 -14.33 -6.19 -3.46
N ALA A 48 -13.47 -5.27 -3.93
CA ALA A 48 -13.65 -4.58 -5.21
C ALA A 48 -12.38 -4.59 -6.05
N VAL A 49 -12.54 -4.59 -7.38
CA VAL A 49 -11.43 -4.52 -8.32
C VAL A 49 -11.74 -3.50 -9.42
N VAL A 50 -10.85 -2.54 -9.62
CA VAL A 50 -10.87 -1.56 -10.70
C VAL A 50 -10.06 -2.11 -11.86
N GLY A 51 -10.72 -2.44 -12.97
CA GLY A 51 -10.14 -3.04 -14.17
C GLY A 51 -9.69 -1.97 -15.17
N ILE A 52 -8.47 -2.11 -15.68
CA ILE A 52 -7.80 -1.18 -16.58
C ILE A 52 -7.43 -1.92 -17.86
N PRO A 53 -8.21 -1.77 -18.94
CA PRO A 53 -7.93 -2.41 -20.22
C PRO A 53 -6.59 -1.98 -20.83
N GLY A 54 -5.97 -2.87 -21.59
CA GLY A 54 -4.80 -2.56 -22.41
C GLY A 54 -5.15 -1.88 -23.73
N GLY A 55 -4.32 -2.10 -24.75
CA GLY A 55 -4.48 -1.51 -26.09
C GLY A 55 -3.38 -0.52 -26.47
N GLY A 56 -2.19 -0.64 -25.84
CA GLY A 56 -1.01 0.15 -26.19
C GLY A 56 -1.14 1.66 -25.99
N TYR A 57 -2.12 2.10 -25.18
CA TYR A 57 -2.51 3.51 -25.04
C TYR A 57 -2.97 4.19 -26.36
N SER A 58 -3.30 3.41 -27.38
CA SER A 58 -3.85 3.89 -28.65
C SER A 58 -5.35 3.54 -28.82
N VAL A 59 -5.79 2.48 -28.14
CA VAL A 59 -7.17 2.04 -28.07
C VAL A 59 -7.42 1.44 -26.68
N LEU A 60 -8.66 1.10 -26.37
CA LEU A 60 -9.04 0.35 -25.16
C LEU A 60 -9.54 -1.04 -25.56
N SER A 61 -8.81 -2.10 -25.15
CA SER A 61 -9.15 -3.50 -25.41
C SER A 61 -10.25 -4.01 -24.47
N ASN A 62 -11.36 -3.28 -24.37
CA ASN A 62 -12.42 -3.48 -23.37
C ASN A 62 -13.06 -4.86 -23.39
N SER A 63 -13.16 -5.54 -24.55
CA SER A 63 -13.88 -6.80 -24.67
C SER A 63 -13.24 -7.91 -23.84
N HIS A 64 -12.00 -8.25 -24.13
CA HIS A 64 -11.30 -9.38 -23.49
C HIS A 64 -10.40 -8.98 -22.31
N GLU A 65 -9.98 -7.70 -22.23
CA GLU A 65 -9.15 -7.16 -21.16
C GLU A 65 -9.93 -6.23 -20.20
N GLY A 66 -11.24 -6.18 -20.37
CA GLY A 66 -12.14 -5.39 -19.52
C GLY A 66 -13.34 -6.21 -19.10
N TYR A 67 -14.37 -6.26 -19.96
CA TYR A 67 -15.69 -6.78 -19.57
C TYR A 67 -15.72 -8.30 -19.33
N LEU A 68 -14.86 -9.09 -19.98
CA LEU A 68 -14.88 -10.55 -19.88
C LEU A 68 -14.65 -11.06 -18.45
N ALA A 69 -13.91 -10.30 -17.63
CA ALA A 69 -13.68 -10.63 -16.23
C ALA A 69 -14.91 -10.44 -15.33
N SER A 70 -15.91 -9.64 -15.76
CA SER A 70 -16.98 -9.16 -14.88
C SER A 70 -17.83 -10.28 -14.29
N GLU A 71 -18.19 -11.28 -15.09
CA GLU A 71 -19.01 -12.41 -14.64
C GLU A 71 -18.28 -13.26 -13.60
N TRP A 72 -17.00 -13.57 -13.85
CA TRP A 72 -16.17 -14.34 -12.92
C TRP A 72 -15.97 -13.60 -11.61
N MET A 73 -15.70 -12.29 -11.66
CA MET A 73 -15.54 -11.44 -10.47
C MET A 73 -16.85 -11.42 -9.65
N ASN A 74 -18.00 -11.19 -10.31
CA ASN A 74 -19.28 -11.15 -9.62
C ASN A 74 -19.68 -12.51 -9.02
N LYS A 75 -19.37 -13.64 -9.68
CA LYS A 75 -19.56 -14.98 -9.11
C LYS A 75 -18.76 -15.20 -7.81
N LYS A 76 -17.61 -14.54 -7.65
CA LYS A 76 -16.83 -14.52 -6.42
C LYS A 76 -17.30 -13.44 -5.40
N GLY A 77 -18.38 -12.74 -5.67
CA GLY A 77 -18.87 -11.66 -4.83
C GLY A 77 -18.03 -10.39 -4.91
N ILE A 78 -17.13 -10.27 -5.89
CA ILE A 78 -16.24 -9.12 -6.06
C ILE A 78 -16.93 -8.08 -6.95
N ALA A 79 -17.08 -6.84 -6.45
CA ALA A 79 -17.51 -5.72 -7.27
C ALA A 79 -16.44 -5.37 -8.30
N TYR A 80 -16.84 -5.23 -9.57
CA TYR A 80 -15.87 -5.01 -10.64
C TYR A 80 -16.20 -3.75 -11.44
N PHE A 81 -15.17 -2.93 -11.72
CA PHE A 81 -15.32 -1.61 -12.32
C PHE A 81 -14.35 -1.48 -13.50
N VAL A 82 -14.85 -1.40 -14.72
CA VAL A 82 -14.00 -1.24 -15.91
C VAL A 82 -13.88 0.23 -16.25
N VAL A 83 -12.68 0.76 -16.19
CA VAL A 83 -12.40 2.17 -16.47
C VAL A 83 -12.07 2.36 -17.95
N ASN A 84 -12.94 3.10 -18.64
CA ASN A 84 -12.69 3.63 -19.97
C ASN A 84 -11.98 4.97 -19.80
N TYR A 85 -10.66 4.92 -19.64
CA TYR A 85 -9.83 6.09 -19.41
C TYR A 85 -9.53 6.82 -20.72
N ARG A 86 -9.24 8.12 -20.63
CA ARG A 86 -8.79 8.92 -21.77
C ARG A 86 -7.40 8.47 -22.21
N LEU A 87 -7.23 8.27 -23.52
CA LEU A 87 -5.93 7.94 -24.08
C LEU A 87 -4.96 9.11 -23.86
N PRO A 88 -3.70 8.85 -23.46
CA PRO A 88 -2.78 9.90 -23.07
C PRO A 88 -2.36 10.81 -24.22
N ASN A 89 -2.11 10.26 -25.42
CA ASN A 89 -1.56 11.03 -26.54
C ASN A 89 -0.38 11.93 -26.12
N GLY A 90 0.50 11.41 -25.24
CA GLY A 90 1.60 12.14 -24.63
C GLY A 90 1.28 12.83 -23.31
N ASP A 91 0.01 13.12 -23.01
CA ASP A 91 -0.41 13.64 -21.71
C ASP A 91 -0.86 12.50 -20.77
N ARG A 92 0.10 11.93 -20.09
CA ARG A 92 -0.09 10.85 -19.10
C ARG A 92 -0.94 11.24 -17.89
N THR A 93 -1.14 12.54 -17.63
CA THR A 93 -1.95 12.98 -16.49
C THR A 93 -3.43 12.65 -16.68
N LEU A 94 -3.90 12.55 -17.94
CA LEU A 94 -5.27 12.18 -18.27
C LEU A 94 -5.65 10.79 -17.77
N PRO A 95 -5.03 9.68 -18.22
CA PRO A 95 -5.39 8.34 -17.73
C PRO A 95 -5.09 8.14 -16.25
N ILE A 96 -4.03 8.74 -15.71
CA ILE A 96 -3.71 8.67 -14.27
C ILE A 96 -4.84 9.31 -13.46
N GLY A 97 -5.27 10.52 -13.81
CA GLY A 97 -6.35 11.23 -13.11
C GLY A 97 -7.69 10.50 -13.20
N ASP A 98 -8.01 9.92 -14.36
CA ASP A 98 -9.25 9.17 -14.57
C ASP A 98 -9.31 7.92 -13.65
N VAL A 99 -8.21 7.16 -13.56
CA VAL A 99 -8.16 5.96 -12.71
C VAL A 99 -8.15 6.33 -11.22
N GLN A 100 -7.42 7.37 -10.82
CA GLN A 100 -7.45 7.86 -9.45
C GLN A 100 -8.86 8.29 -9.04
N LYS A 101 -9.58 8.99 -9.92
CA LYS A 101 -10.98 9.38 -9.68
C LYS A 101 -11.90 8.16 -9.58
N ALA A 102 -11.71 7.14 -10.41
CA ALA A 102 -12.47 5.90 -10.32
C ALA A 102 -12.29 5.22 -8.95
N ILE A 103 -11.05 5.08 -8.46
CA ILE A 103 -10.77 4.52 -7.12
C ILE A 103 -11.41 5.37 -6.01
N ALA A 104 -11.33 6.70 -6.10
CA ALA A 104 -11.98 7.60 -5.14
C ALA A 104 -13.49 7.36 -5.08
N ILE A 105 -14.18 7.34 -6.24
CA ILE A 105 -15.62 7.08 -6.32
C ILE A 105 -15.99 5.71 -5.73
N VAL A 106 -15.19 4.65 -6.02
CA VAL A 106 -15.43 3.31 -5.46
C VAL A 106 -15.33 3.34 -3.94
N ARG A 107 -14.35 4.04 -3.37
CA ARG A 107 -14.18 4.17 -1.92
C ARG A 107 -15.26 5.04 -1.26
N ASP A 108 -15.63 6.14 -1.90
CA ASP A 108 -16.70 7.04 -1.41
C ASP A 108 -18.07 6.33 -1.42
N SER A 109 -18.29 5.44 -2.39
CA SER A 109 -19.52 4.67 -2.54
C SER A 109 -19.50 3.32 -1.79
N ALA A 110 -18.45 3.02 -1.05
CA ALA A 110 -18.21 1.71 -0.45
C ALA A 110 -19.38 1.23 0.43
N ALA A 111 -19.95 2.10 1.26
CA ALA A 111 -21.08 1.77 2.12
C ALA A 111 -22.34 1.43 1.31
N VAL A 112 -22.62 2.15 0.20
CA VAL A 112 -23.78 1.94 -0.65
C VAL A 112 -23.68 0.65 -1.47
N TRP A 113 -22.46 0.27 -1.84
CA TRP A 113 -22.19 -0.89 -2.69
C TRP A 113 -21.76 -2.14 -1.88
N ASN A 114 -21.80 -2.06 -0.56
CA ASN A 114 -21.32 -3.11 0.35
C ASN A 114 -19.87 -3.53 0.05
N ILE A 115 -19.01 -2.55 -0.18
CA ILE A 115 -17.56 -2.71 -0.40
C ILE A 115 -16.83 -2.31 0.87
N HIS A 116 -15.77 -3.04 1.20
CA HIS A 116 -14.83 -2.61 2.22
C HIS A 116 -13.87 -1.55 1.62
N PRO A 117 -13.82 -0.29 2.13
CA PRO A 117 -13.06 0.79 1.48
C PRO A 117 -11.54 0.56 1.47
N ARG A 118 -11.05 -0.47 2.21
CA ARG A 118 -9.64 -0.90 2.24
C ARG A 118 -9.46 -2.33 1.69
N ASP A 119 -10.34 -2.73 0.75
CA ASP A 119 -10.20 -3.94 -0.06
C ASP A 119 -10.51 -3.63 -1.53
N VAL A 120 -9.99 -2.51 -2.00
CA VAL A 120 -10.14 -2.01 -3.37
C VAL A 120 -8.84 -2.21 -4.13
N GLY A 121 -8.79 -3.27 -4.94
CA GLY A 121 -7.65 -3.58 -5.79
C GLY A 121 -7.75 -2.92 -7.17
N ILE A 122 -6.62 -2.99 -7.90
CA ILE A 122 -6.54 -2.62 -9.31
C ILE A 122 -6.10 -3.81 -10.14
N MET A 123 -6.69 -4.01 -11.30
CA MET A 123 -6.29 -5.07 -12.25
C MET A 123 -6.06 -4.45 -13.61
N GLY A 124 -4.86 -4.62 -14.17
CA GLY A 124 -4.52 -4.02 -15.45
C GLY A 124 -3.87 -5.01 -16.42
N PHE A 125 -4.12 -4.80 -17.71
CA PHE A 125 -3.67 -5.67 -18.80
C PHE A 125 -2.74 -4.89 -19.73
N SER A 126 -1.58 -5.47 -20.11
CA SER A 126 -0.67 -4.85 -21.08
C SER A 126 -0.30 -3.40 -20.71
N ALA A 127 -0.60 -2.42 -21.55
CA ALA A 127 -0.48 -1.00 -21.25
C ALA A 127 -1.36 -0.58 -20.04
N GLY A 128 -2.54 -1.17 -19.86
CA GLY A 128 -3.35 -1.01 -18.66
C GLY A 128 -2.68 -1.59 -17.40
N GLY A 129 -1.87 -2.64 -17.55
CA GLY A 129 -1.00 -3.18 -16.50
C GLY A 129 0.09 -2.17 -16.10
N HIS A 130 0.65 -1.44 -17.09
CA HIS A 130 1.53 -0.32 -16.81
C HIS A 130 0.81 0.77 -15.99
N LEU A 131 -0.37 1.21 -16.45
CA LEU A 131 -1.14 2.24 -15.74
C LEU A 131 -1.50 1.78 -14.31
N ALA A 132 -1.91 0.53 -14.14
CA ALA A 132 -2.17 -0.05 -12.82
C ALA A 132 -0.93 -0.02 -11.90
N SER A 133 0.26 -0.33 -12.45
CA SER A 133 1.52 -0.23 -11.70
C SER A 133 1.94 1.22 -11.40
N VAL A 134 1.64 2.17 -12.29
CA VAL A 134 1.83 3.61 -12.04
C VAL A 134 0.93 4.07 -10.89
N ILE A 135 -0.35 3.71 -10.92
CA ILE A 135 -1.29 4.04 -9.82
C ILE A 135 -0.81 3.44 -8.48
N SER A 136 -0.32 2.21 -8.50
CA SER A 136 0.18 1.52 -7.30
C SER A 136 1.44 2.16 -6.70
N THR A 137 2.30 2.76 -7.53
CA THR A 137 3.60 3.30 -7.10
C THR A 137 3.63 4.81 -6.91
N HIS A 138 2.80 5.57 -7.64
CA HIS A 138 2.88 7.04 -7.67
C HIS A 138 1.71 7.74 -6.98
N SER A 139 0.56 7.06 -6.80
CA SER A 139 -0.62 7.73 -6.25
C SER A 139 -0.48 8.10 -4.77
N PRO A 140 -1.17 9.17 -4.33
CA PRO A 140 -1.41 9.44 -2.92
C PRO A 140 -2.08 8.26 -2.22
N TYR A 141 -1.94 8.20 -0.89
CA TYR A 141 -2.48 7.11 -0.07
C TYR A 141 -3.98 6.87 -0.27
N GLU A 142 -4.75 7.94 -0.39
CA GLU A 142 -6.20 7.93 -0.47
C GLU A 142 -6.74 7.20 -1.71
N VAL A 143 -6.00 7.29 -2.83
CA VAL A 143 -6.37 6.70 -4.14
C VAL A 143 -5.41 5.63 -4.61
N ARG A 144 -4.46 5.22 -3.74
CA ARG A 144 -3.59 4.07 -4.01
C ARG A 144 -4.39 2.79 -3.75
N PRO A 145 -4.40 1.79 -4.66
CA PRO A 145 -5.11 0.54 -4.46
C PRO A 145 -4.53 -0.25 -3.27
N ASP A 146 -5.33 -1.15 -2.69
CA ASP A 146 -4.90 -1.97 -1.57
C ASP A 146 -4.12 -3.21 -2.04
N PHE A 147 -4.28 -3.61 -3.32
CA PHE A 147 -3.50 -4.63 -4.02
C PHE A 147 -3.54 -4.42 -5.54
N SER A 148 -2.64 -5.05 -6.29
CA SER A 148 -2.62 -5.00 -7.75
C SER A 148 -2.52 -6.38 -8.40
N ILE A 149 -3.17 -6.52 -9.56
CA ILE A 149 -3.13 -7.71 -10.42
C ILE A 149 -2.71 -7.23 -11.80
N LEU A 150 -1.57 -7.71 -12.28
CA LEU A 150 -0.92 -7.20 -13.48
C LEU A 150 -0.80 -8.34 -14.51
N PHE A 151 -1.64 -8.31 -15.53
CA PHE A 151 -1.61 -9.27 -16.64
C PHE A 151 -0.64 -8.81 -17.71
N TYR A 152 0.36 -9.62 -18.03
CA TYR A 152 1.41 -9.36 -19.04
C TYR A 152 1.76 -7.87 -19.15
N PRO A 153 2.09 -7.21 -18.00
CA PRO A 153 2.15 -5.77 -17.93
C PRO A 153 3.34 -5.21 -18.72
N VAL A 154 3.13 -4.12 -19.44
CA VAL A 154 4.21 -3.19 -19.72
C VAL A 154 4.67 -2.63 -18.39
N ILE A 155 5.98 -2.57 -18.15
CA ILE A 155 6.59 -2.05 -16.91
C ILE A 155 7.66 -1.01 -17.23
N SER A 156 8.60 -1.36 -18.11
CA SER A 156 9.62 -0.44 -18.56
C SER A 156 9.06 0.55 -19.57
N MET A 157 9.50 1.81 -19.49
CA MET A 157 9.27 2.82 -20.51
C MET A 157 10.48 2.99 -21.44
N ASP A 158 11.47 2.11 -21.33
CA ASP A 158 12.58 2.04 -22.30
C ASP A 158 12.14 1.23 -23.52
N GLU A 159 11.93 1.90 -24.66
CA GLU A 159 11.43 1.30 -25.90
C GLU A 159 12.31 0.19 -26.48
N ARG A 160 13.55 0.07 -26.01
CA ARG A 160 14.48 -0.98 -26.44
C ARG A 160 14.15 -2.36 -25.85
N VAL A 161 13.40 -2.39 -24.75
CA VAL A 161 13.16 -3.62 -23.97
C VAL A 161 11.69 -3.91 -23.71
N THR A 162 10.77 -3.10 -24.27
CA THR A 162 9.33 -3.25 -24.08
C THR A 162 8.53 -2.81 -25.33
N HIS A 163 7.19 -2.78 -25.21
CA HIS A 163 6.32 -2.35 -26.30
C HIS A 163 6.46 -0.83 -26.57
N LYS A 164 7.23 -0.49 -27.60
CA LYS A 164 7.61 0.89 -27.93
C LYS A 164 6.44 1.85 -28.14
N TYR A 165 5.31 1.37 -28.70
CA TYR A 165 4.13 2.20 -28.92
C TYR A 165 3.47 2.61 -27.61
N SER A 166 3.43 1.70 -26.60
CA SER A 166 2.97 2.06 -25.26
C SER A 166 3.82 3.19 -24.65
N CYS A 167 5.14 3.12 -24.83
CA CYS A 167 6.06 4.16 -24.35
C CYS A 167 5.77 5.51 -25.01
N ARG A 168 5.66 5.52 -26.35
CA ARG A 168 5.41 6.74 -27.15
C ARG A 168 4.07 7.37 -26.81
N ASN A 169 3.02 6.56 -26.78
CA ASN A 169 1.68 7.06 -26.51
C ASN A 169 1.54 7.61 -25.09
N PHE A 170 2.23 7.00 -24.10
CA PHE A 170 2.17 7.44 -22.72
C PHE A 170 3.06 8.64 -22.42
N LEU A 171 4.32 8.64 -22.86
CA LEU A 171 5.28 9.70 -22.58
C LEU A 171 5.23 10.85 -23.59
N GLY A 172 4.75 10.59 -24.82
CA GLY A 172 4.90 11.48 -25.96
C GLY A 172 6.32 11.42 -26.54
N GLU A 173 6.51 11.91 -27.77
CA GLU A 173 7.80 11.87 -28.45
C GLU A 173 8.91 12.61 -27.68
N GLU A 174 8.61 13.77 -27.12
CA GLU A 174 9.57 14.54 -26.33
C GLU A 174 9.81 13.90 -24.96
N GLY A 175 8.78 13.33 -24.33
CA GLY A 175 8.92 12.65 -23.05
C GLY A 175 9.81 11.41 -23.09
N GLN A 176 9.83 10.70 -24.23
CA GLN A 176 10.72 9.56 -24.43
C GLN A 176 12.21 9.93 -24.51
N LYS A 177 12.54 11.14 -24.92
CA LYS A 177 13.92 11.65 -24.95
C LYS A 177 14.43 11.99 -23.54
N SER A 178 13.54 12.12 -22.56
CA SER A 178 13.88 12.41 -21.17
C SER A 178 14.18 11.13 -20.40
N SER A 179 15.45 10.90 -20.09
CA SER A 179 15.88 9.77 -19.23
C SER A 179 15.18 9.76 -17.88
N ASP A 180 14.90 10.95 -17.32
CA ASP A 180 14.22 11.08 -16.04
C ASP A 180 12.75 10.64 -16.12
N LEU A 181 12.04 11.01 -17.19
CA LEU A 181 10.66 10.57 -17.40
C LEU A 181 10.58 9.07 -17.71
N VAL A 182 11.47 8.56 -18.58
CA VAL A 182 11.59 7.13 -18.83
C VAL A 182 11.83 6.37 -17.52
N ARG A 183 12.80 6.80 -16.71
CA ARG A 183 13.09 6.20 -15.41
C ARG A 183 11.92 6.32 -14.45
N LYS A 184 11.32 7.51 -14.33
CA LYS A 184 10.20 7.79 -13.41
C LYS A 184 9.02 6.86 -13.66
N TYR A 185 8.66 6.64 -14.92
CA TYR A 185 7.50 5.84 -15.30
C TYR A 185 7.84 4.40 -15.67
N SER A 186 9.10 3.99 -15.61
CA SER A 186 9.51 2.59 -15.53
C SER A 186 9.32 2.13 -14.10
N THR A 187 8.15 1.54 -13.82
CA THR A 187 7.60 1.41 -12.46
C THR A 187 8.40 0.49 -11.53
N GLN A 188 9.26 -0.39 -12.08
CA GLN A 188 10.23 -1.14 -11.28
C GLN A 188 11.21 -0.22 -10.50
N HIS A 189 11.43 1.01 -10.96
CA HIS A 189 12.26 2.00 -10.25
C HIS A 189 11.47 2.84 -9.24
N ALA A 190 10.15 2.75 -9.27
CA ALA A 190 9.26 3.52 -8.41
C ALA A 190 8.70 2.71 -7.22
N VAL A 191 9.00 1.41 -7.16
CA VAL A 191 8.62 0.56 -6.02
C VAL A 191 9.23 1.10 -4.73
N LYS A 192 8.38 1.27 -3.72
CA LYS A 192 8.77 1.74 -2.38
C LYS A 192 8.45 0.68 -1.34
N ARG A 193 9.41 0.39 -0.48
CA ARG A 193 9.26 -0.53 0.64
C ARG A 193 8.10 -0.10 1.53
N HIS A 194 7.25 -1.05 1.94
CA HIS A 194 6.04 -0.87 2.74
C HIS A 194 4.92 -0.01 2.14
N LEU A 195 5.18 0.79 1.12
CA LEU A 195 4.20 1.71 0.53
C LEU A 195 3.57 1.18 -0.75
N THR A 196 4.34 0.49 -1.62
CA THR A 196 3.79 -0.15 -2.81
C THR A 196 2.96 -1.35 -2.39
N PRO A 197 1.67 -1.42 -2.79
CA PRO A 197 0.78 -2.49 -2.35
C PRO A 197 1.22 -3.86 -2.88
N PRO A 198 0.79 -4.96 -2.23
CA PRO A 198 1.00 -6.32 -2.71
C PRO A 198 0.58 -6.49 -4.16
N ALA A 199 1.34 -7.27 -4.92
CA ALA A 199 1.09 -7.46 -6.34
C ALA A 199 1.04 -8.95 -6.74
N LEU A 200 0.16 -9.27 -7.71
CA LEU A 200 0.18 -10.51 -8.48
C LEU A 200 0.51 -10.17 -9.93
N ILE A 201 1.52 -10.83 -10.49
CA ILE A 201 1.90 -10.71 -11.89
C ILE A 201 1.56 -12.00 -12.61
N ILE A 202 0.90 -11.91 -13.76
CA ILE A 202 0.46 -13.05 -14.57
C ILE A 202 0.94 -12.84 -15.99
N THR A 203 1.71 -13.80 -16.54
CA THR A 203 2.32 -13.65 -17.87
C THR A 203 2.55 -15.01 -18.53
N ALA A 204 2.88 -15.01 -19.82
CA ALA A 204 3.32 -16.19 -20.57
C ALA A 204 4.79 -16.06 -20.97
N SER A 205 5.50 -17.20 -21.02
CA SER A 205 6.93 -17.25 -21.36
C SER A 205 7.20 -16.88 -22.82
N ASP A 206 6.23 -17.10 -23.70
CA ASP A 206 6.33 -16.87 -25.14
C ASP A 206 5.78 -15.51 -25.59
N ASP A 207 5.44 -14.59 -24.66
CA ASP A 207 5.03 -13.22 -24.97
C ASP A 207 6.14 -12.45 -25.68
N ARG A 208 5.95 -12.22 -26.98
CA ARG A 208 6.90 -11.53 -27.84
C ARG A 208 6.62 -10.03 -27.96
N LEU A 209 5.39 -9.60 -27.59
CA LEU A 209 5.01 -8.20 -27.67
C LEU A 209 5.49 -7.41 -26.44
N VAL A 210 5.33 -8.01 -25.25
CA VAL A 210 5.80 -7.47 -23.99
C VAL A 210 6.63 -8.54 -23.26
N PRO A 211 7.92 -8.68 -23.60
CA PRO A 211 8.76 -9.72 -23.01
C PRO A 211 8.75 -9.66 -21.48
N PHE A 212 8.31 -10.74 -20.84
CA PHE A 212 8.11 -10.74 -19.39
C PHE A 212 9.40 -10.55 -18.60
N VAL A 213 10.55 -11.00 -19.15
CA VAL A 213 11.85 -10.90 -18.48
C VAL A 213 12.25 -9.43 -18.24
N THR A 214 11.98 -8.56 -19.20
CA THR A 214 12.31 -7.13 -19.12
C THR A 214 11.18 -6.26 -18.56
N ASN A 215 10.02 -6.84 -18.31
CA ASN A 215 8.83 -6.18 -17.76
C ASN A 215 8.37 -6.81 -16.45
N GLY A 216 7.47 -7.78 -16.48
CA GLY A 216 6.89 -8.38 -15.26
C GLY A 216 7.93 -8.88 -14.26
N LEU A 217 8.99 -9.57 -14.72
CA LEU A 217 10.06 -10.08 -13.86
C LEU A 217 10.86 -8.96 -13.20
N THR A 218 11.12 -7.85 -13.89
CA THR A 218 11.83 -6.70 -13.30
C THR A 218 11.02 -6.03 -12.20
N TYR A 219 9.69 -5.95 -12.35
CA TYR A 219 8.80 -5.44 -11.31
C TYR A 219 8.73 -6.40 -10.12
N TYR A 220 8.62 -7.71 -10.38
CA TYR A 220 8.68 -8.74 -9.33
C TYR A 220 9.98 -8.63 -8.54
N ALA A 221 11.13 -8.55 -9.22
CA ALA A 221 12.42 -8.39 -8.56
C ALA A 221 12.51 -7.11 -7.71
N ALA A 222 11.99 -5.99 -8.23
CA ALA A 222 11.95 -4.72 -7.48
C ALA A 222 11.07 -4.83 -6.23
N MET A 223 9.91 -5.46 -6.32
CA MET A 223 9.01 -5.72 -5.19
C MET A 223 9.69 -6.60 -4.13
N ARG A 224 10.33 -7.71 -4.54
CA ARG A 224 11.03 -8.63 -3.64
C ARG A 224 12.25 -7.98 -2.98
N ASN A 225 13.05 -7.22 -3.74
CA ASN A 225 14.20 -6.48 -3.21
C ASN A 225 13.77 -5.38 -2.22
N ALA A 226 12.59 -4.80 -2.43
CA ALA A 226 12.00 -3.87 -1.46
C ALA A 226 11.40 -4.59 -0.23
N GLY A 227 11.36 -5.92 -0.18
CA GLY A 227 10.72 -6.69 0.88
C GLY A 227 9.20 -6.63 0.85
N ASN A 228 8.60 -6.21 -0.26
CA ASN A 228 7.16 -6.18 -0.45
C ASN A 228 6.63 -7.54 -0.91
N GLU A 229 5.37 -7.82 -0.58
CA GLU A 229 4.68 -9.03 -1.03
C GLU A 229 4.42 -8.96 -2.53
N CYS A 230 4.88 -9.99 -3.26
CA CYS A 230 4.65 -10.13 -4.69
C CYS A 230 4.62 -11.60 -5.09
N SER A 231 3.60 -12.01 -5.85
CA SER A 231 3.49 -13.31 -6.48
C SER A 231 3.61 -13.17 -8.00
N MET A 232 4.14 -14.20 -8.66
CA MET A 232 4.24 -14.21 -10.13
C MET A 232 3.91 -15.59 -10.67
N PHE A 233 2.95 -15.65 -11.61
CA PHE A 233 2.59 -16.84 -12.35
C PHE A 233 3.05 -16.68 -13.80
N VAL A 234 3.90 -17.61 -14.25
CA VAL A 234 4.45 -17.62 -15.61
C VAL A 234 3.98 -18.90 -16.29
N TYR A 235 3.06 -18.77 -17.24
CA TYR A 235 2.56 -19.90 -18.02
C TYR A 235 3.49 -20.19 -19.20
N PRO A 236 3.68 -21.47 -19.57
CA PRO A 236 4.62 -21.86 -20.62
C PRO A 236 4.35 -21.19 -21.97
N THR A 237 3.05 -21.09 -22.35
CA THR A 237 2.60 -20.51 -23.61
C THR A 237 1.32 -19.73 -23.41
N GLY A 238 1.02 -18.81 -24.33
CA GLY A 238 -0.18 -17.97 -24.30
C GLY A 238 -0.03 -16.70 -25.10
N ASP A 239 1.22 -16.39 -25.51
CA ASP A 239 1.57 -15.14 -26.18
C ASP A 239 1.03 -13.92 -25.39
N HIS A 240 0.68 -12.84 -26.05
CA HIS A 240 0.15 -11.63 -25.44
C HIS A 240 -1.37 -11.54 -25.55
N GLY A 241 -2.06 -10.97 -24.54
CA GLY A 241 -3.47 -10.64 -24.68
C GLY A 241 -4.45 -11.76 -24.34
N PHE A 242 -4.05 -12.84 -23.62
CA PHE A 242 -4.96 -13.93 -23.27
C PHE A 242 -6.04 -13.52 -22.26
N GLY A 243 -5.76 -12.57 -21.36
CA GLY A 243 -6.72 -12.03 -20.37
C GLY A 243 -7.52 -13.11 -19.64
N PHE A 244 -8.84 -12.95 -19.63
CA PHE A 244 -9.82 -13.92 -19.14
C PHE A 244 -10.38 -14.81 -20.27
N GLY A 245 -9.70 -14.90 -21.42
CA GLY A 245 -10.17 -15.62 -22.58
C GLY A 245 -10.31 -17.12 -22.33
N PRO A 246 -11.49 -17.75 -22.62
CA PRO A 246 -11.66 -19.19 -22.47
C PRO A 246 -10.85 -19.99 -23.50
N TRP A 247 -10.31 -19.33 -24.50
CA TRP A 247 -9.37 -19.90 -25.49
C TRP A 247 -7.95 -20.06 -24.96
N PHE A 248 -7.62 -19.46 -23.79
CA PHE A 248 -6.30 -19.61 -23.19
C PHE A 248 -6.12 -21.03 -22.68
N LYS A 249 -5.07 -21.70 -23.13
CA LYS A 249 -4.82 -23.12 -22.81
C LYS A 249 -4.84 -23.43 -21.31
N TYR A 250 -4.41 -22.48 -20.49
CA TYR A 250 -4.33 -22.62 -19.03
C TYR A 250 -5.43 -21.82 -18.31
N HIS A 251 -6.56 -21.57 -18.98
CA HIS A 251 -7.63 -20.74 -18.44
C HIS A 251 -8.11 -21.21 -17.06
N ASP A 252 -8.45 -22.50 -16.91
CA ASP A 252 -8.97 -23.03 -15.65
C ASP A 252 -7.94 -22.96 -14.53
N GLN A 253 -6.67 -23.26 -14.85
CA GLN A 253 -5.58 -23.11 -13.90
C GLN A 253 -5.43 -21.63 -13.48
N LEU A 254 -5.43 -20.70 -14.43
CA LEU A 254 -5.36 -19.28 -14.16
C LEU A 254 -6.50 -18.81 -13.25
N MET A 255 -7.74 -19.24 -13.52
CA MET A 255 -8.90 -18.88 -12.71
C MET A 255 -8.78 -19.40 -11.26
N ASN A 256 -8.24 -20.63 -11.10
CA ASN A 256 -7.98 -21.20 -9.78
C ASN A 256 -6.84 -20.46 -9.05
N ASP A 257 -5.71 -20.22 -9.72
CA ASP A 257 -4.55 -19.53 -9.14
C ASP A 257 -4.92 -18.10 -8.71
N LEU A 258 -5.60 -17.36 -9.58
CA LEU A 258 -6.10 -16.00 -9.29
C LEU A 258 -7.13 -16.01 -8.15
N GLY A 259 -8.07 -16.99 -8.19
CA GLY A 259 -9.07 -17.17 -7.14
C GLY A 259 -8.44 -17.39 -5.78
N ASN A 260 -7.53 -18.34 -5.69
CA ASN A 260 -6.80 -18.65 -4.45
C ASN A 260 -6.01 -17.44 -3.93
N TRP A 261 -5.36 -16.70 -4.83
CA TRP A 261 -4.63 -15.49 -4.43
C TRP A 261 -5.55 -14.41 -3.85
N LEU A 262 -6.71 -14.18 -4.47
CA LEU A 262 -7.71 -13.21 -3.99
C LEU A 262 -8.38 -13.66 -2.68
N ASP A 263 -8.68 -14.94 -2.52
CA ASP A 263 -9.36 -15.51 -1.35
C ASP A 263 -8.45 -15.48 -0.10
N ASN A 264 -7.12 -15.58 -0.30
CA ASN A 264 -6.13 -15.48 0.76
C ASN A 264 -5.83 -14.02 1.19
N ARG A 265 -6.33 -13.03 0.46
CA ARG A 265 -6.18 -11.62 0.84
C ARG A 265 -7.35 -11.16 1.70
N LYS A 266 -7.05 -10.84 2.95
CA LYS A 266 -8.05 -10.34 3.88
C LYS A 266 -7.89 -8.83 4.05
N ALA A 267 -9.00 -8.11 3.97
CA ALA A 267 -9.06 -6.72 4.39
C ALA A 267 -8.91 -6.64 5.92
N PRO A 268 -8.45 -5.50 6.46
CA PRO A 268 -8.56 -5.25 7.90
C PRO A 268 -10.05 -5.27 8.32
N ALA A 269 -10.34 -5.60 9.57
CA ALA A 269 -11.72 -5.51 10.05
C ALA A 269 -12.27 -4.07 9.85
N PRO A 270 -13.56 -3.88 9.53
CA PRO A 270 -14.12 -2.55 9.24
C PRO A 270 -13.88 -1.50 10.32
N ASN A 271 -13.84 -1.94 11.58
CA ASN A 271 -13.62 -1.10 12.75
C ASN A 271 -12.24 -1.33 13.39
N ALA A 272 -11.28 -1.88 12.64
CA ALA A 272 -9.94 -2.13 13.16
C ALA A 272 -9.28 -0.83 13.62
N ILE A 273 -8.67 -0.87 14.80
CA ILE A 273 -7.88 0.22 15.35
C ILE A 273 -6.63 0.39 14.48
N ARG A 274 -6.48 1.54 13.85
CA ARG A 274 -5.38 1.84 12.94
C ARG A 274 -4.13 2.20 13.71
N VAL A 275 -3.06 1.42 13.55
CA VAL A 275 -1.77 1.62 14.22
C VAL A 275 -0.71 1.98 13.18
N ALA A 276 -0.15 3.18 13.27
CA ALA A 276 0.98 3.61 12.46
C ALA A 276 2.30 3.40 13.20
N CYS A 277 3.18 2.55 12.66
CA CYS A 277 4.56 2.42 13.14
C CYS A 277 5.45 3.39 12.34
N ILE A 278 5.80 4.51 12.95
CA ILE A 278 6.61 5.61 12.38
C ILE A 278 8.04 5.47 12.90
N GLY A 279 9.04 5.46 12.02
CA GLY A 279 10.41 5.32 12.48
C GLY A 279 11.48 5.25 11.39
N ASN A 280 12.67 4.90 11.82
CA ASN A 280 13.86 4.78 10.99
C ASN A 280 14.10 3.33 10.49
N SER A 281 15.37 2.95 10.26
CA SER A 281 15.77 1.60 9.79
C SER A 281 15.29 0.45 10.67
N ILE A 282 15.13 0.66 11.97
CA ILE A 282 14.64 -0.36 12.90
C ILE A 282 13.14 -0.65 12.64
N THR A 283 12.35 0.38 12.41
CA THR A 283 10.94 0.23 12.02
C THR A 283 10.80 -0.28 10.58
N ASP A 284 11.65 0.20 9.67
CA ASP A 284 11.76 -0.28 8.28
C ASP A 284 12.10 -1.79 8.22
N GLY A 285 12.82 -2.31 9.22
CA GLY A 285 13.24 -3.72 9.31
C GLY A 285 14.56 -3.99 8.58
N HIS A 286 15.56 -3.13 8.80
CA HIS A 286 16.91 -3.32 8.25
C HIS A 286 17.48 -4.67 8.67
N GLY A 287 18.03 -5.42 7.71
CA GLY A 287 18.61 -6.75 7.93
C GLY A 287 17.59 -7.89 8.06
N ILE A 288 16.31 -7.60 8.21
CA ILE A 288 15.26 -8.61 8.31
C ILE A 288 14.77 -8.99 6.91
N ASP A 289 14.86 -10.27 6.58
CA ASP A 289 14.29 -10.78 5.33
C ASP A 289 12.77 -10.66 5.34
N MET A 290 12.21 -10.25 4.19
CA MET A 290 10.76 -10.01 4.07
C MET A 290 10.19 -9.20 5.24
N ALA A 291 10.77 -8.03 5.52
CA ALA A 291 10.36 -7.19 6.65
C ALA A 291 8.87 -6.81 6.65
N SER A 292 8.20 -6.85 5.49
CA SER A 292 6.74 -6.71 5.40
C SER A 292 5.95 -7.83 6.10
N GLN A 293 6.61 -8.96 6.38
CA GLN A 293 6.04 -10.13 7.07
C GLN A 293 6.73 -10.42 8.41
N HIS A 294 8.02 -10.14 8.54
CA HIS A 294 8.85 -10.53 9.67
C HIS A 294 9.40 -9.35 10.49
N GLY A 295 9.25 -8.11 10.02
CA GLY A 295 9.60 -6.92 10.82
C GLY A 295 8.69 -6.74 12.03
N TYR A 296 9.13 -5.97 13.05
CA TYR A 296 8.33 -5.83 14.27
C TYR A 296 6.90 -5.30 14.02
N PRO A 297 6.61 -4.42 13.05
CA PRO A 297 5.23 -4.00 12.79
C PRO A 297 4.33 -5.14 12.31
N ALA A 298 4.85 -6.05 11.48
CA ALA A 298 4.11 -7.22 11.02
C ALA A 298 3.88 -8.23 12.16
N LEU A 299 4.89 -8.48 12.99
CA LEU A 299 4.76 -9.31 14.19
C LEU A 299 3.83 -8.69 15.22
N LEU A 300 3.81 -7.36 15.34
CA LEU A 300 2.84 -6.63 16.17
C LEU A 300 1.40 -6.85 15.67
N GLN A 301 1.17 -6.79 14.34
CA GLN A 301 -0.13 -7.12 13.75
C GLN A 301 -0.59 -8.53 14.15
N GLN A 302 0.29 -9.53 14.07
CA GLN A 302 -0.02 -10.91 14.45
C GLN A 302 -0.41 -11.03 15.93
N LYS A 303 0.31 -10.33 16.81
CA LYS A 303 0.06 -10.36 18.27
C LYS A 303 -1.20 -9.62 18.70
N LEU A 304 -1.57 -8.57 17.99
CA LEU A 304 -2.77 -7.76 18.25
C LEU A 304 -4.03 -8.35 17.61
N GLY A 305 -3.89 -9.16 16.57
CA GLY A 305 -5.00 -9.80 15.86
C GLY A 305 -5.80 -8.84 14.95
N GLU A 306 -6.97 -9.32 14.51
CA GLU A 306 -7.80 -8.66 13.48
C GLU A 306 -8.49 -7.37 13.98
N GLN A 307 -8.54 -7.13 15.29
CA GLN A 307 -9.08 -5.89 15.86
C GLN A 307 -8.18 -4.66 15.61
N TYR A 308 -6.95 -4.89 15.14
CA TYR A 308 -5.99 -3.85 14.83
C TYR A 308 -5.56 -3.93 13.38
N TRP A 309 -5.23 -2.78 12.82
CA TRP A 309 -4.63 -2.67 11.50
C TRP A 309 -3.30 -1.92 11.61
N VAL A 310 -2.22 -2.69 11.70
CA VAL A 310 -0.86 -2.15 11.86
C VAL A 310 -0.23 -1.90 10.49
N LYS A 311 0.30 -0.70 10.28
CA LYS A 311 1.07 -0.35 9.08
C LYS A 311 2.46 0.11 9.42
N ASN A 312 3.41 -0.33 8.60
CA ASN A 312 4.80 0.08 8.68
C ASN A 312 5.03 1.32 7.81
N PHE A 313 5.47 2.42 8.44
CA PHE A 313 5.90 3.65 7.79
C PHE A 313 7.37 3.95 8.08
N GLY A 314 8.16 2.95 8.44
CA GLY A 314 9.60 3.07 8.65
C GLY A 314 10.35 3.42 7.38
N VAL A 315 11.41 4.22 7.49
CA VAL A 315 12.34 4.54 6.40
C VAL A 315 13.77 4.56 6.93
N GLY A 316 14.63 3.72 6.36
CA GLY A 316 16.02 3.55 6.81
C GLY A 316 16.83 4.85 6.80
N GLY A 317 17.62 5.07 7.86
CA GLY A 317 18.57 6.19 7.96
C GLY A 317 17.96 7.56 8.32
N ARG A 318 16.63 7.66 8.57
CA ARG A 318 15.95 8.95 8.74
C ARG A 318 16.12 9.51 10.15
N THR A 319 16.16 10.84 10.21
CA THR A 319 16.23 11.65 11.43
C THR A 319 14.87 12.23 11.78
N LEU A 320 14.64 12.47 13.06
CA LEU A 320 13.52 13.29 13.51
C LEU A 320 13.81 14.78 13.23
N LEU A 321 15.09 15.20 13.41
CA LEU A 321 15.55 16.54 13.12
C LEU A 321 15.29 16.94 11.67
N ASN A 322 14.60 18.05 11.46
CA ASN A 322 14.30 18.59 10.13
C ASN A 322 15.55 19.13 9.41
N LYS A 323 16.59 19.52 10.15
CA LYS A 323 17.89 19.92 9.62
C LYS A 323 18.89 18.75 9.55
N GLY A 324 18.49 17.54 9.91
CA GLY A 324 19.32 16.36 9.75
C GLY A 324 19.60 16.06 8.28
N ASP A 325 20.54 15.15 8.04
CA ASP A 325 20.96 14.74 6.68
C ASP A 325 19.82 14.10 5.87
N ARG A 326 18.85 13.47 6.56
CA ARG A 326 17.71 12.76 5.94
C ARG A 326 16.44 12.90 6.78
N PRO A 327 15.76 14.06 6.77
CA PRO A 327 14.58 14.30 7.60
C PRO A 327 13.44 13.37 7.27
N TYR A 328 12.87 12.70 8.28
CA TYR A 328 11.74 11.78 8.09
C TYR A 328 10.47 12.49 7.59
N MET A 329 10.23 13.73 8.05
CA MET A 329 9.06 14.50 7.63
C MET A 329 9.07 14.95 6.16
N ASN A 330 10.17 14.72 5.44
CA ASN A 330 10.26 14.93 3.99
C ASN A 330 9.95 13.67 3.17
N GLU A 331 9.66 12.54 3.83
CA GLU A 331 9.43 11.27 3.17
C GLU A 331 7.96 11.04 2.80
N LYS A 332 7.75 10.33 1.69
CA LYS A 332 6.41 9.88 1.30
C LYS A 332 5.74 9.01 2.38
N ALA A 333 6.54 8.26 3.13
CA ALA A 333 6.06 7.47 4.27
C ALA A 333 5.43 8.33 5.36
N TRP A 334 5.96 9.54 5.60
CA TRP A 334 5.36 10.49 6.52
C TRP A 334 4.01 11.02 6.02
N GLU A 335 3.94 11.43 4.74
CA GLU A 335 2.68 11.86 4.14
C GLU A 335 1.62 10.76 4.24
N ASP A 336 1.99 9.52 3.92
CA ASP A 336 1.11 8.36 3.99
C ASP A 336 0.69 8.03 5.44
N ALA A 337 1.60 8.18 6.43
CA ALA A 337 1.28 7.96 7.84
C ALA A 337 0.24 8.98 8.34
N VAL A 338 0.34 10.24 7.93
CA VAL A 338 -0.65 11.28 8.25
C VAL A 338 -1.98 11.00 7.54
N ALA A 339 -1.96 10.65 6.24
CA ALA A 339 -3.13 10.31 5.44
C ALA A 339 -3.82 9.02 5.91
N PHE A 340 -3.10 8.09 6.52
CA PHE A 340 -3.65 6.90 7.16
C PHE A 340 -4.58 7.24 8.33
N GLN A 341 -4.46 8.44 8.90
CA GLN A 341 -5.25 8.92 10.03
C GLN A 341 -5.29 7.90 11.18
N PRO A 342 -4.14 7.56 11.76
CA PRO A 342 -4.05 6.50 12.74
C PRO A 342 -4.86 6.82 14.00
N ASP A 343 -5.42 5.78 14.62
CA ASP A 343 -6.01 5.87 15.96
C ASP A 343 -4.90 5.79 17.03
N ILE A 344 -3.80 5.08 16.69
CA ILE A 344 -2.57 4.98 17.49
C ILE A 344 -1.37 5.24 16.57
N ALA A 345 -0.45 6.12 16.97
CA ALA A 345 0.82 6.31 16.28
C ALA A 345 1.99 6.03 17.23
N ILE A 346 2.85 5.11 16.85
CA ILE A 346 4.06 4.71 17.57
C ILE A 346 5.24 5.39 16.87
N ILE A 347 5.89 6.32 17.56
CA ILE A 347 7.00 7.11 17.02
C ILE A 347 8.31 6.57 17.60
N LYS A 348 9.15 5.99 16.75
CA LYS A 348 10.48 5.46 17.10
C LYS A 348 11.57 6.08 16.23
N LEU A 349 11.93 7.31 16.54
CA LEU A 349 13.00 8.12 15.92
C LEU A 349 14.01 8.56 16.97
N GLY A 350 15.10 9.21 16.55
CA GLY A 350 16.14 9.73 17.43
C GLY A 350 17.49 9.01 17.30
N THR A 351 17.54 7.80 16.74
CA THR A 351 18.79 7.04 16.59
C THR A 351 19.78 7.71 15.62
N ASN A 352 19.34 8.07 14.41
CA ASN A 352 20.19 8.70 13.40
C ASN A 352 20.51 10.16 13.71
N ASP A 353 19.73 10.76 14.56
CA ASP A 353 19.88 12.13 15.04
C ASP A 353 21.18 12.32 15.83
N THR A 354 21.67 11.24 16.47
CA THR A 354 22.89 11.26 17.30
C THR A 354 24.19 11.30 16.50
N LYS A 355 24.13 11.17 15.17
CA LYS A 355 25.31 11.33 14.31
C LYS A 355 25.83 12.76 14.41
N PRO A 356 27.17 12.98 14.40
CA PRO A 356 27.75 14.32 14.59
C PRO A 356 27.18 15.39 13.65
N GLN A 357 26.99 15.04 12.37
CA GLN A 357 26.43 15.96 11.37
C GLN A 357 24.95 16.33 11.62
N ASN A 358 24.24 15.55 12.42
CA ASN A 358 22.84 15.77 12.76
C ASN A 358 22.69 16.42 14.13
N TRP A 359 23.44 15.92 15.14
CA TRP A 359 23.30 16.40 16.52
C TRP A 359 23.80 17.83 16.74
N GLN A 360 24.55 18.40 15.80
CA GLN A 360 24.84 19.86 15.80
C GLN A 360 23.56 20.71 15.82
N TYR A 361 22.41 20.14 15.46
CA TYR A 361 21.09 20.76 15.53
C TYR A 361 20.24 20.23 16.69
N GLY A 362 20.86 19.56 17.67
CA GLY A 362 20.18 18.90 18.79
C GLY A 362 19.22 19.79 19.57
N ASP A 363 19.53 21.10 19.66
CA ASP A 363 18.66 22.09 20.30
C ASP A 363 17.27 22.23 19.62
N GLU A 364 17.15 21.82 18.35
CA GLU A 364 15.88 21.82 17.61
C GLU A 364 15.07 20.53 17.80
N PHE A 365 15.66 19.47 18.37
CA PHE A 365 15.03 18.14 18.45
C PHE A 365 13.66 18.18 19.15
N LYS A 366 13.54 18.93 20.25
CA LYS A 366 12.28 19.11 20.96
C LYS A 366 11.20 19.76 20.09
N LYS A 367 11.56 20.84 19.40
CA LYS A 367 10.65 21.58 18.50
C LYS A 367 10.17 20.70 17.36
N ASP A 368 11.07 19.95 16.76
CA ASP A 368 10.75 19.08 15.61
C ASP A 368 9.87 17.89 16.04
N LEU A 369 10.10 17.33 17.25
CA LEU A 369 9.22 16.31 17.83
C LEU A 369 7.82 16.87 18.11
N GLU A 370 7.71 18.06 18.66
CA GLU A 370 6.43 18.73 18.91
C GLU A 370 5.69 19.05 17.59
N GLN A 371 6.41 19.42 16.53
CA GLN A 371 5.83 19.61 15.21
C GLN A 371 5.25 18.30 14.63
N MET A 372 5.98 17.18 14.77
CA MET A 372 5.51 15.87 14.35
C MET A 372 4.24 15.46 15.11
N ILE A 373 4.22 15.63 16.43
CA ILE A 373 3.07 15.38 17.30
C ILE A 373 1.85 16.19 16.84
N ALA A 374 2.04 17.49 16.59
CA ALA A 374 0.95 18.38 16.17
C ALA A 374 0.32 17.93 14.83
N LYS A 375 1.12 17.46 13.87
CA LYS A 375 0.66 16.97 12.56
C LYS A 375 -0.16 15.67 12.66
N LEU A 376 0.11 14.83 13.66
CA LEU A 376 -0.62 13.59 13.91
C LEU A 376 -1.93 13.79 14.68
N ASN A 377 -2.30 15.04 14.99
CA ASN A 377 -3.53 15.39 15.69
C ASN A 377 -3.71 14.65 17.04
N PRO A 378 -2.99 15.07 18.11
CA PRO A 378 -2.98 14.37 19.39
C PRO A 378 -4.34 14.39 20.13
N LYS A 379 -5.31 15.18 19.67
CA LYS A 379 -6.69 15.14 20.20
C LYS A 379 -7.47 13.92 19.71
N ARG A 380 -7.08 13.36 18.57
CA ARG A 380 -7.73 12.20 17.95
C ARG A 380 -6.88 10.94 18.03
N THR A 381 -5.56 11.07 17.88
CA THR A 381 -4.60 9.96 17.81
C THR A 381 -3.94 9.74 19.15
N LYS A 382 -3.99 8.51 19.70
CA LYS A 382 -3.15 8.12 20.83
C LYS A 382 -1.70 8.05 20.36
N LEU A 383 -0.84 8.94 20.85
CA LEU A 383 0.56 8.97 20.50
C LEU A 383 1.40 8.22 21.54
N ILE A 384 2.32 7.40 21.07
CA ILE A 384 3.24 6.64 21.90
C ILE A 384 4.65 6.91 21.40
N LEU A 385 5.52 7.36 22.30
CA LEU A 385 6.94 7.54 22.01
C LEU A 385 7.70 6.26 22.41
N CYS A 386 8.59 5.79 21.53
CA CYS A 386 9.56 4.76 21.89
C CYS A 386 10.95 5.38 21.92
N THR A 387 11.69 5.15 23.01
CA THR A 387 13.11 5.54 23.05
C THR A 387 13.89 4.77 21.99
N PRO A 388 15.00 5.31 21.45
CA PRO A 388 15.93 4.53 20.65
C PRO A 388 16.39 3.28 21.39
N LEU A 389 16.73 2.21 20.66
CA LEU A 389 17.47 1.08 21.25
C LEU A 389 18.86 1.52 21.66
N PRO A 390 19.55 0.81 22.60
CA PRO A 390 20.93 1.08 22.92
C PRO A 390 21.82 0.84 21.70
N ALA A 391 22.85 1.67 21.54
CA ALA A 391 23.88 1.49 20.52
C ALA A 391 25.15 0.91 21.14
N PHE A 392 25.31 -0.40 21.13
CA PHE A 392 26.46 -1.07 21.71
C PHE A 392 27.74 -0.89 20.90
N LYS A 393 27.63 -0.40 19.67
CA LYS A 393 28.73 -0.05 18.78
C LYS A 393 28.46 1.29 18.11
N GLN A 394 29.52 2.02 17.82
CA GLN A 394 29.42 3.31 17.09
C GLN A 394 29.30 3.13 15.56
N SER A 395 28.60 2.09 15.13
CA SER A 395 28.35 1.87 13.71
C SER A 395 27.63 3.08 13.12
N TRP A 396 28.04 3.50 11.94
CA TRP A 396 27.52 4.72 11.25
C TRP A 396 27.60 6.01 12.08
N ASN A 397 28.53 6.09 13.04
CA ASN A 397 28.70 7.23 13.96
C ASN A 397 27.46 7.49 14.85
N ILE A 398 26.61 6.49 15.08
CA ILE A 398 25.53 6.55 16.06
C ILE A 398 26.15 6.52 17.46
N ASN A 399 25.68 7.41 18.34
CA ASN A 399 26.30 7.64 19.64
C ASN A 399 25.31 7.40 20.79
N ASP A 400 25.57 6.33 21.56
CA ASP A 400 24.71 5.95 22.68
C ASP A 400 24.69 7.00 23.81
N SER A 401 25.82 7.66 24.08
CA SER A 401 25.87 8.74 25.07
C SER A 401 24.92 9.91 24.71
N ILE A 402 24.80 10.23 23.42
CA ILE A 402 23.85 11.24 22.95
C ILE A 402 22.41 10.69 23.04
N ILE A 403 22.19 9.41 22.79
CA ILE A 403 20.87 8.78 23.01
C ILE A 403 20.43 9.01 24.46
N VAL A 404 21.29 8.63 25.40
CA VAL A 404 20.98 8.66 26.85
C VAL A 404 20.89 10.09 27.41
N ASN A 405 21.83 10.96 27.05
CA ASN A 405 21.95 12.29 27.68
C ASN A 405 21.26 13.41 26.87
N GLY A 406 20.88 13.15 25.63
CA GLY A 406 20.26 14.13 24.75
C GLY A 406 18.85 13.72 24.32
N VAL A 407 18.73 12.63 23.55
CA VAL A 407 17.45 12.26 22.94
C VAL A 407 16.40 11.83 23.96
N ILE A 408 16.73 10.88 24.84
CA ILE A 408 15.79 10.33 25.82
C ILE A 408 15.24 11.39 26.79
N PRO A 409 16.05 12.26 27.40
CA PRO A 409 15.54 13.32 28.29
C PRO A 409 14.53 14.24 27.58
N ILE A 410 14.80 14.60 26.33
CA ILE A 410 13.88 15.45 25.55
C ILE A 410 12.57 14.70 25.25
N GLN A 411 12.64 13.40 24.88
CA GLN A 411 11.44 12.59 24.66
C GLN A 411 10.60 12.47 25.94
N GLN A 412 11.23 12.29 27.11
CA GLN A 412 10.56 12.25 28.41
C GLN A 412 9.91 13.59 28.77
N GLU A 413 10.59 14.72 28.53
CA GLU A 413 10.05 16.05 28.74
C GLU A 413 8.81 16.29 27.88
N VAL A 414 8.88 15.96 26.59
CA VAL A 414 7.77 16.10 25.63
C VAL A 414 6.62 15.16 26.01
N ALA A 415 6.92 13.91 26.36
CA ALA A 415 5.91 12.96 26.81
C ALA A 415 5.15 13.48 28.04
N LYS A 416 5.88 14.04 29.04
CA LYS A 416 5.26 14.66 30.21
C LYS A 416 4.39 15.86 29.85
N LYS A 417 4.89 16.75 28.97
CA LYS A 417 4.16 17.96 28.53
C LYS A 417 2.83 17.63 27.86
N TYR A 418 2.83 16.64 26.98
CA TYR A 418 1.67 16.24 26.17
C TYR A 418 0.89 15.05 26.76
N LYS A 419 1.28 14.55 27.94
CA LYS A 419 0.70 13.37 28.60
C LYS A 419 0.71 12.13 27.70
N LEU A 420 1.82 11.90 26.99
CA LEU A 420 1.97 10.76 26.10
C LEU A 420 2.53 9.56 26.86
N GLN A 421 2.15 8.36 26.41
CA GLN A 421 2.81 7.13 26.83
C GLN A 421 4.22 7.08 26.22
N ILE A 422 5.22 6.66 27.01
CA ILE A 422 6.57 6.38 26.54
C ILE A 422 6.91 4.91 26.84
N ILE A 423 7.46 4.23 25.85
CA ILE A 423 8.00 2.87 25.97
C ILE A 423 9.53 2.99 25.96
N ASP A 424 10.15 2.68 27.10
CA ASP A 424 11.60 2.78 27.24
C ASP A 424 12.31 1.54 26.68
N LEU A 425 12.42 1.47 25.34
CA LEU A 425 13.13 0.38 24.67
C LEU A 425 14.62 0.40 24.98
N HIS A 426 15.21 1.55 25.31
CA HIS A 426 16.63 1.63 25.65
C HIS A 426 16.96 0.80 26.89
N THR A 427 16.23 1.03 27.98
CA THR A 427 16.40 0.28 29.23
C THR A 427 16.04 -1.19 29.06
N LEU A 428 14.98 -1.50 28.31
CA LEU A 428 14.51 -2.87 28.11
C LEU A 428 15.47 -3.72 27.25
N PHE A 429 16.37 -3.09 26.50
CA PHE A 429 17.40 -3.75 25.69
C PHE A 429 18.83 -3.55 26.21
N ALA A 430 19.03 -2.87 27.35
CA ALA A 430 20.34 -2.45 27.83
C ALA A 430 21.38 -3.58 28.01
N HIS A 431 20.93 -4.82 28.22
CA HIS A 431 21.82 -5.99 28.39
C HIS A 431 21.59 -7.08 27.31
N GLU A 432 20.85 -6.77 26.26
CA GLU A 432 20.35 -7.74 25.27
C GLU A 432 21.14 -7.69 23.97
N THR A 433 22.49 -7.71 24.06
CA THR A 433 23.35 -7.65 22.85
C THR A 433 23.07 -8.78 21.86
N ALA A 434 22.66 -9.97 22.34
CA ALA A 434 22.31 -11.12 21.52
C ALA A 434 21.03 -10.91 20.66
N LEU A 435 20.23 -9.90 20.95
CA LEU A 435 19.04 -9.52 20.20
C LEU A 435 19.32 -8.56 19.04
N LEU A 436 20.60 -8.14 18.87
CA LEU A 436 21.01 -7.25 17.80
C LEU A 436 21.89 -7.98 16.79
N PHE A 437 21.95 -7.45 15.58
CA PHE A 437 22.96 -7.84 14.59
C PHE A 437 24.37 -7.40 15.05
N ASP A 438 25.40 -7.87 14.34
CA ASP A 438 26.80 -7.56 14.64
C ASP A 438 27.13 -6.06 14.60
N ASP A 439 26.28 -5.26 13.99
CA ASP A 439 26.43 -3.79 13.99
C ASP A 439 26.17 -3.16 15.38
N GLY A 440 25.52 -3.89 16.29
CA GLY A 440 25.21 -3.45 17.65
C GLY A 440 24.11 -2.38 17.74
N ILE A 441 23.29 -2.20 16.70
CA ILE A 441 22.26 -1.17 16.59
C ILE A 441 20.92 -1.74 16.13
N HIS A 442 20.93 -2.56 15.07
CA HIS A 442 19.72 -3.11 14.49
C HIS A 442 19.31 -4.42 15.16
N PRO A 443 18.04 -4.58 15.54
CA PRO A 443 17.55 -5.83 16.10
C PRO A 443 17.52 -6.93 15.02
N ASN A 444 17.99 -8.12 15.40
CA ASN A 444 17.86 -9.34 14.61
C ASN A 444 16.43 -9.92 14.73
N GLU A 445 16.19 -11.12 14.18
CA GLU A 445 14.87 -11.76 14.17
C GLU A 445 14.28 -11.92 15.59
N LYS A 446 15.12 -12.26 16.59
CA LYS A 446 14.69 -12.35 17.99
C LYS A 446 14.45 -10.98 18.58
N GLY A 447 15.26 -9.99 18.21
CA GLY A 447 15.11 -8.61 18.66
C GLY A 447 13.83 -7.95 18.15
N VAL A 448 13.46 -8.12 16.89
CA VAL A 448 12.20 -7.58 16.35
C VAL A 448 10.98 -8.29 16.96
N GLN A 449 11.09 -9.59 17.28
CA GLN A 449 10.06 -10.32 18.01
C GLN A 449 9.86 -9.75 19.42
N ARG A 450 10.98 -9.53 20.15
CA ARG A 450 10.94 -8.93 21.49
C ARG A 450 10.35 -7.53 21.48
N MET A 451 10.71 -6.70 20.49
CA MET A 451 10.09 -5.38 20.32
C MET A 451 8.57 -5.47 20.13
N ALA A 452 8.11 -6.39 19.26
CA ALA A 452 6.69 -6.57 18.99
C ALA A 452 5.93 -7.00 20.26
N GLU A 453 6.54 -7.84 21.13
CA GLU A 453 5.98 -8.23 22.43
C GLU A 453 5.82 -7.05 23.36
N ILE A 454 6.89 -6.31 23.59
CA ILE A 454 6.89 -5.14 24.47
C ILE A 454 5.83 -4.12 24.04
N ILE A 455 5.77 -3.84 22.74
CA ILE A 455 4.82 -2.85 22.19
C ILE A 455 3.39 -3.38 22.29
N ALA A 456 3.15 -4.67 22.00
CA ALA A 456 1.81 -5.27 22.12
C ALA A 456 1.29 -5.24 23.56
N ASP A 457 2.13 -5.54 24.53
CA ASP A 457 1.78 -5.50 25.95
C ASP A 457 1.43 -4.07 26.38
N ALA A 458 2.27 -3.08 26.00
CA ALA A 458 2.02 -1.67 26.27
C ALA A 458 0.72 -1.11 25.63
N LEU A 459 0.25 -1.72 24.54
CA LEU A 459 -1.01 -1.35 23.88
C LEU A 459 -2.23 -2.00 24.57
N LYS A 460 -2.06 -3.13 25.23
CA LYS A 460 -3.13 -3.87 25.96
C LYS A 460 -3.34 -3.36 27.39
N GLU A 461 -2.31 -2.75 27.97
CA GLU A 461 -2.45 -2.10 29.29
C GLU A 461 -3.38 -0.88 29.15
N LYS A 462 -4.49 -0.89 29.93
CA LYS A 462 -5.55 0.13 29.92
C LYS A 462 -5.13 1.40 30.67
#